data_713fde705cf164a94a2de4c039a14332
#
_entry.id   713fde705cf164a94a2de4c039a14332
#
_cell.length_a   1.000
_cell.length_b   1.000
_cell.length_c   1.000
_cell.angle_alpha   90.00
_cell.angle_beta   90.00
_cell.angle_gamma   90.00
#
_symmetry.space_group_name_H-M   'P 1'
#
loop_
_entity.id
_entity.type
_entity.pdbx_description
1 polymer ?
#
loop_
_entity_poly.entity_id
_entity_poly.type
_entity_poly.pdbx_seq_one_letter_code
_entity_poly.pdbx_strand_id
1 'polypeptide(L)'
;MLMVMVIGYFFFGPVSILIALMIQPMNIADMQPGTAASTVMIMSALMAILLYLTTGNPYSLALIILAACLGYAPLDYQGKIMMGEVGNHSFGVGLGILYTLLGMNVANFHNWGVGGVFLVVLVLLIITSFIIAFLRRKNLKDFLEKNLKISNPTYGDLWMDVLTGGGLGDLLRRIILRKREIIIYNKFLIMLGFRRLFYNPHAPLS
;
A
#
# COMPACT_ATOMS: atom_id res chain seq x y z
N MET A 1 -9.11 -9.15 -3.69
CA MET A 1 -8.07 -8.69 -4.65
C MET A 1 -8.31 -9.22 -6.08
N LEU A 2 -8.36 -10.55 -6.33
CA LEU A 2 -8.55 -11.10 -7.69
C LEU A 2 -9.80 -10.55 -8.40
N MET A 3 -10.92 -10.50 -7.70
CA MET A 3 -12.18 -9.96 -8.25
C MET A 3 -12.06 -8.47 -8.65
N VAL A 4 -11.32 -7.68 -7.86
CA VAL A 4 -11.02 -6.28 -8.19
C VAL A 4 -10.15 -6.16 -9.43
N MET A 5 -9.17 -7.06 -9.61
CA MET A 5 -8.34 -7.09 -10.83
C MET A 5 -9.20 -7.41 -12.07
N VAL A 6 -10.05 -8.44 -11.98
CA VAL A 6 -10.88 -8.88 -13.10
C VAL A 6 -11.89 -7.81 -13.49
N ILE A 7 -12.69 -7.33 -12.53
CA ILE A 7 -13.69 -6.29 -12.79
C ILE A 7 -13.03 -4.99 -13.21
N GLY A 8 -11.98 -4.58 -12.51
CA GLY A 8 -11.24 -3.36 -12.81
C GLY A 8 -10.59 -3.36 -14.19
N TYR A 9 -10.22 -4.55 -14.71
CA TYR A 9 -9.63 -4.65 -16.05
C TYR A 9 -10.57 -4.16 -17.15
N PHE A 10 -11.87 -4.37 -17.02
CA PHE A 10 -12.85 -3.87 -18.00
C PHE A 10 -12.95 -2.34 -18.03
N PHE A 11 -12.61 -1.65 -16.91
CA PHE A 11 -12.71 -0.19 -16.81
C PHE A 11 -11.34 0.51 -16.96
N PHE A 12 -10.27 -0.10 -16.45
CA PHE A 12 -8.95 0.54 -16.30
C PHE A 12 -7.82 -0.25 -16.98
N GLY A 13 -8.15 -1.35 -17.66
CA GLY A 13 -7.15 -2.21 -18.31
C GLY A 13 -6.12 -2.74 -17.30
N PRO A 14 -4.82 -2.86 -17.68
CA PRO A 14 -3.77 -3.44 -16.85
C PRO A 14 -3.50 -2.65 -15.55
N VAL A 15 -3.91 -1.38 -15.46
CA VAL A 15 -3.75 -0.56 -14.25
C VAL A 15 -4.56 -1.12 -13.07
N SER A 16 -5.61 -1.90 -13.34
CA SER A 16 -6.42 -2.60 -12.34
C SER A 16 -5.61 -3.48 -11.38
N ILE A 17 -4.44 -3.97 -11.82
CA ILE A 17 -3.51 -4.72 -10.97
C ILE A 17 -3.01 -3.83 -9.84
N LEU A 18 -2.61 -2.59 -10.13
CA LEU A 18 -2.15 -1.63 -9.11
C LEU A 18 -3.28 -1.18 -8.20
N ILE A 19 -4.50 -1.00 -8.74
CA ILE A 19 -5.70 -0.69 -7.93
C ILE A 19 -5.92 -1.81 -6.91
N ALA A 20 -5.88 -3.06 -7.33
CA ALA A 20 -6.04 -4.20 -6.43
C ALA A 20 -4.87 -4.35 -5.43
N LEU A 21 -3.63 -4.05 -5.86
CA LEU A 21 -2.46 -4.07 -4.98
C LEU A 21 -2.55 -3.03 -3.86
N MET A 22 -3.31 -1.93 -4.03
CA MET A 22 -3.52 -0.93 -2.98
C MET A 22 -4.20 -1.49 -1.73
N ILE A 23 -4.94 -2.60 -1.85
CA ILE A 23 -5.58 -3.28 -0.72
C ILE A 23 -4.54 -3.82 0.27
N GLN A 24 -3.38 -4.29 -0.22
CA GLN A 24 -2.35 -4.89 0.62
C GLN A 24 -1.77 -3.92 1.67
N PRO A 25 -1.26 -2.72 1.32
CA PRO A 25 -0.81 -1.76 2.30
C PRO A 25 -1.95 -1.30 3.23
N MET A 26 -3.20 -1.24 2.76
CA MET A 26 -4.33 -0.90 3.63
C MET A 26 -4.59 -1.97 4.70
N ASN A 27 -4.51 -3.26 4.36
CA ASN A 27 -4.61 -4.35 5.34
C ASN A 27 -3.51 -4.26 6.40
N ILE A 28 -2.30 -3.91 6.00
CA ILE A 28 -1.19 -3.70 6.94
C ILE A 28 -1.44 -2.45 7.81
N ALA A 29 -1.97 -1.36 7.23
CA ALA A 29 -2.29 -0.15 7.98
C ALA A 29 -3.32 -0.40 9.10
N ASP A 30 -4.32 -1.22 8.83
CA ASP A 30 -5.44 -1.52 9.76
C ASP A 30 -5.02 -2.36 10.98
N MET A 31 -3.83 -2.95 10.97
CA MET A 31 -3.32 -3.70 12.13
C MET A 31 -2.94 -2.80 13.33
N GLN A 32 -3.01 -1.49 13.19
CA GLN A 32 -2.78 -0.52 14.27
C GLN A 32 -3.88 0.55 14.24
N PRO A 33 -4.55 0.82 15.38
CA PRO A 33 -5.57 1.84 15.49
C PRO A 33 -5.14 3.19 14.92
N GLY A 34 -6.00 3.85 14.18
CA GLY A 34 -5.79 5.18 13.60
C GLY A 34 -4.88 5.23 12.37
N THR A 35 -4.12 4.18 12.07
CA THR A 35 -3.18 4.23 10.94
C THR A 35 -3.89 4.18 9.59
N ALA A 36 -4.84 3.27 9.42
CA ALA A 36 -5.61 3.16 8.19
C ALA A 36 -6.42 4.44 7.94
N ALA A 37 -7.14 4.93 8.95
CA ALA A 37 -7.89 6.17 8.85
C ALA A 37 -6.98 7.36 8.52
N SER A 38 -5.84 7.53 9.21
CA SER A 38 -4.86 8.59 8.89
C SER A 38 -4.38 8.52 7.46
N THR A 39 -4.02 7.33 6.98
CA THR A 39 -3.54 7.13 5.61
C THR A 39 -4.60 7.51 4.58
N VAL A 40 -5.83 7.04 4.76
CA VAL A 40 -6.95 7.37 3.86
C VAL A 40 -7.22 8.87 3.85
N MET A 41 -7.27 9.53 5.02
CA MET A 41 -7.51 10.96 5.12
C MET A 41 -6.41 11.78 4.43
N ILE A 42 -5.14 11.48 4.70
CA ILE A 42 -4.01 12.18 4.09
C ILE A 42 -4.04 12.00 2.57
N MET A 43 -4.18 10.78 2.08
CA MET A 43 -4.12 10.50 0.65
C MET A 43 -5.35 11.00 -0.10
N SER A 44 -6.56 10.89 0.45
CA SER A 44 -7.77 11.42 -0.19
C SER A 44 -7.77 12.96 -0.23
N ALA A 45 -7.29 13.62 0.83
CA ALA A 45 -7.12 15.07 0.82
C ALA A 45 -6.07 15.53 -0.22
N LEU A 46 -4.92 14.83 -0.28
CA LEU A 46 -3.91 15.09 -1.30
C LEU A 46 -4.48 14.90 -2.71
N MET A 47 -5.23 13.81 -2.94
CA MET A 47 -5.86 13.56 -4.24
C MET A 47 -6.92 14.61 -4.59
N ALA A 48 -7.71 15.07 -3.62
CA ALA A 48 -8.66 16.16 -3.86
C ALA A 48 -7.97 17.43 -4.36
N ILE A 49 -6.84 17.79 -3.75
CA ILE A 49 -6.03 18.94 -4.15
C ILE A 49 -5.40 18.74 -5.55
N LEU A 50 -4.73 17.62 -5.77
CA LEU A 50 -4.03 17.35 -7.02
C LEU A 50 -4.99 17.23 -8.21
N LEU A 51 -6.14 16.56 -8.02
CA LEU A 51 -7.16 16.47 -9.05
C LEU A 51 -7.80 17.84 -9.34
N TYR A 52 -8.04 18.66 -8.31
CA TYR A 52 -8.50 20.03 -8.51
C TYR A 52 -7.50 20.86 -9.33
N LEU A 53 -6.22 20.79 -8.98
CA LEU A 53 -5.16 21.55 -9.69
C LEU A 53 -4.98 21.09 -11.15
N THR A 54 -5.23 19.82 -11.44
CA THR A 54 -5.06 19.28 -12.81
C THR A 54 -6.30 19.41 -13.69
N THR A 55 -7.50 19.53 -13.10
CA THR A 55 -8.76 19.55 -13.87
C THR A 55 -9.57 20.82 -13.70
N GLY A 56 -9.26 21.63 -12.69
CA GLY A 56 -10.06 22.79 -12.30
C GLY A 56 -11.39 22.47 -11.61
N ASN A 57 -11.73 21.20 -11.46
CA ASN A 57 -13.00 20.75 -10.87
C ASN A 57 -12.75 19.90 -9.59
N PRO A 58 -13.56 20.09 -8.53
CA PRO A 58 -13.47 19.22 -7.36
C PRO A 58 -13.94 17.81 -7.72
N TYR A 59 -13.06 16.83 -7.50
CA TYR A 59 -13.44 15.43 -7.68
C TYR A 59 -14.26 14.95 -6.48
N SER A 60 -15.55 14.76 -6.68
CA SER A 60 -16.51 14.33 -5.65
C SER A 60 -16.09 13.01 -4.98
N LEU A 61 -15.51 12.06 -5.73
CA LEU A 61 -15.04 10.80 -5.18
C LEU A 61 -13.99 10.98 -4.08
N ALA A 62 -13.03 11.90 -4.25
CA ALA A 62 -11.99 12.16 -3.23
C ALA A 62 -12.61 12.73 -1.95
N LEU A 63 -13.57 13.64 -2.09
CA LEU A 63 -14.29 14.23 -0.96
C LEU A 63 -15.21 13.23 -0.26
N ILE A 64 -15.87 12.33 -1.02
CA ILE A 64 -16.70 11.26 -0.46
C ILE A 64 -15.84 10.30 0.38
N ILE A 65 -14.70 9.86 -0.14
CA ILE A 65 -13.78 8.97 0.57
C ILE A 65 -13.26 9.66 1.85
N LEU A 66 -12.88 10.93 1.75
CA LEU A 66 -12.43 11.72 2.89
C LEU A 66 -13.53 11.86 3.96
N ALA A 67 -14.75 12.22 3.56
CA ALA A 67 -15.89 12.39 4.47
C ALA A 67 -16.27 11.07 5.16
N ALA A 68 -16.34 9.97 4.41
CA ALA A 68 -16.61 8.65 4.95
C ALA A 68 -15.56 8.25 6.00
N CYS A 69 -14.28 8.51 5.69
CA CYS A 69 -13.19 8.21 6.60
C CYS A 69 -13.20 9.09 7.85
N LEU A 70 -13.53 10.39 7.72
CA LEU A 70 -13.67 11.31 8.86
C LEU A 70 -14.77 10.86 9.83
N GLY A 71 -15.89 10.33 9.31
CA GLY A 71 -16.96 9.78 10.16
C GLY A 71 -16.53 8.52 10.92
N TYR A 72 -15.66 7.71 10.33
CA TYR A 72 -15.13 6.48 10.90
C TYR A 72 -13.98 6.71 11.89
N ALA A 73 -13.10 7.67 11.60
CA ALA A 73 -11.83 7.91 12.27
C ALA A 73 -11.89 8.01 13.80
N PRO A 74 -12.87 8.69 14.43
CA PRO A 74 -12.91 8.80 15.90
C PRO A 74 -12.99 7.46 16.63
N LEU A 75 -13.67 6.48 16.05
CA LEU A 75 -13.82 5.14 16.64
C LEU A 75 -12.56 4.29 16.40
N ASP A 76 -11.94 4.42 15.24
CA ASP A 76 -10.69 3.76 14.89
C ASP A 76 -9.53 4.27 15.75
N TYR A 77 -9.38 5.58 15.93
CA TYR A 77 -8.35 6.16 16.82
C TYR A 77 -8.45 5.71 18.27
N GLN A 78 -9.68 5.43 18.73
CA GLN A 78 -9.92 4.91 20.08
C GLN A 78 -9.70 3.39 20.17
N GLY A 79 -9.40 2.72 19.07
CA GLY A 79 -9.27 1.27 19.01
C GLY A 79 -10.58 0.52 19.28
N LYS A 80 -11.72 1.18 19.16
CA LYS A 80 -13.05 0.57 19.40
C LYS A 80 -13.53 -0.27 18.25
N ILE A 81 -13.09 0.06 17.04
CA ILE A 81 -13.41 -0.67 15.80
C ILE A 81 -12.15 -0.75 14.95
N MET A 82 -12.07 -1.79 14.13
CA MET A 82 -11.10 -1.93 13.06
C MET A 82 -11.82 -1.78 11.72
N MET A 83 -11.13 -1.27 10.71
CA MET A 83 -11.69 -1.08 9.37
C MET A 83 -12.11 -2.43 8.76
N GLY A 84 -11.33 -3.46 9.04
CA GLY A 84 -11.59 -4.84 8.60
C GLY A 84 -11.45 -5.01 7.08
N GLU A 85 -11.65 -6.23 6.60
CA GLU A 85 -11.43 -6.54 5.18
C GLU A 85 -12.31 -5.72 4.24
N VAL A 86 -13.58 -5.51 4.59
CA VAL A 86 -14.53 -4.74 3.76
C VAL A 86 -14.09 -3.28 3.64
N GLY A 87 -13.73 -2.65 4.75
CA GLY A 87 -13.26 -1.27 4.75
C GLY A 87 -11.92 -1.12 4.03
N ASN A 88 -10.96 -2.01 4.31
CA ASN A 88 -9.66 -2.01 3.66
C ASN A 88 -9.75 -2.18 2.14
N HIS A 89 -10.65 -3.06 1.67
CA HIS A 89 -10.93 -3.22 0.25
C HIS A 89 -11.59 -1.97 -0.34
N SER A 90 -12.61 -1.43 0.33
CA SER A 90 -13.36 -0.26 -0.16
C SER A 90 -12.47 0.97 -0.27
N PHE A 91 -11.73 1.31 0.79
CA PHE A 91 -10.83 2.47 0.79
C PHE A 91 -9.60 2.24 -0.07
N GLY A 92 -9.02 1.03 -0.08
CA GLY A 92 -7.88 0.69 -0.93
C GLY A 92 -8.23 0.82 -2.42
N VAL A 93 -9.36 0.25 -2.85
CA VAL A 93 -9.85 0.38 -4.23
C VAL A 93 -10.18 1.83 -4.55
N GLY A 94 -10.86 2.53 -3.64
CA GLY A 94 -11.21 3.94 -3.82
C GLY A 94 -9.97 4.83 -4.04
N LEU A 95 -8.92 4.66 -3.21
CA LEU A 95 -7.64 5.36 -3.41
C LEU A 95 -6.97 4.95 -4.73
N GLY A 96 -6.96 3.66 -5.07
CA GLY A 96 -6.41 3.17 -6.34
C GLY A 96 -7.10 3.78 -7.56
N ILE A 97 -8.42 3.96 -7.52
CA ILE A 97 -9.18 4.64 -8.57
C ILE A 97 -8.79 6.13 -8.64
N LEU A 98 -8.69 6.83 -7.50
CA LEU A 98 -8.24 8.23 -7.47
C LEU A 98 -6.84 8.41 -8.07
N TYR A 99 -5.92 7.51 -7.76
CA TYR A 99 -4.57 7.51 -8.34
C TYR A 99 -4.60 7.29 -9.85
N THR A 100 -5.48 6.40 -10.31
CA THR A 100 -5.68 6.14 -11.74
C THR A 100 -6.25 7.37 -12.45
N LEU A 101 -7.24 8.05 -11.88
CA LEU A 101 -7.79 9.29 -12.43
C LEU A 101 -6.74 10.40 -12.53
N LEU A 102 -5.93 10.59 -11.49
CA LEU A 102 -4.81 11.52 -11.56
C LEU A 102 -3.78 11.10 -12.62
N GLY A 103 -3.45 9.82 -12.66
CA GLY A 103 -2.55 9.25 -13.67
C GLY A 103 -3.03 9.47 -15.09
N MET A 104 -4.33 9.30 -15.36
CA MET A 104 -4.94 9.59 -16.65
C MET A 104 -4.80 11.07 -17.03
N ASN A 105 -5.07 11.98 -16.10
CA ASN A 105 -4.92 13.42 -16.35
C ASN A 105 -3.47 13.80 -16.65
N VAL A 106 -2.52 13.35 -15.84
CA VAL A 106 -1.09 13.62 -16.04
C VAL A 106 -0.59 12.99 -17.34
N ALA A 107 -0.94 11.73 -17.60
CA ALA A 107 -0.50 11.03 -18.80
C ALA A 107 -1.08 11.66 -20.07
N ASN A 108 -2.34 12.11 -20.06
CA ASN A 108 -2.95 12.83 -21.17
C ASN A 108 -2.28 14.17 -21.42
N PHE A 109 -1.97 14.92 -20.36
CA PHE A 109 -1.28 16.23 -20.49
C PHE A 109 0.11 16.08 -21.14
N HIS A 110 0.83 15.01 -20.81
CA HIS A 110 2.18 14.74 -21.31
C HIS A 110 2.24 13.79 -22.51
N ASN A 111 1.11 13.27 -22.99
CA ASN A 111 1.04 12.25 -24.05
C ASN A 111 1.82 10.95 -23.73
N TRP A 112 1.83 10.52 -22.46
CA TRP A 112 2.58 9.32 -22.03
C TRP A 112 1.82 8.00 -22.22
N GLY A 113 0.56 8.05 -22.62
CA GLY A 113 -0.27 6.86 -22.81
C GLY A 113 -0.48 6.05 -21.52
N VAL A 114 -0.83 4.77 -21.67
CA VAL A 114 -1.13 3.87 -20.54
C VAL A 114 0.08 3.64 -19.62
N GLY A 115 1.30 3.64 -20.18
CA GLY A 115 2.54 3.51 -19.39
C GLY A 115 2.73 4.65 -18.39
N GLY A 116 2.36 5.87 -18.77
CA GLY A 116 2.38 7.03 -17.86
C GLY A 116 1.38 6.91 -16.73
N VAL A 117 0.16 6.43 -17.03
CA VAL A 117 -0.85 6.14 -15.99
C VAL A 117 -0.29 5.13 -14.98
N PHE A 118 0.26 4.02 -15.48
CA PHE A 118 0.84 2.98 -14.63
C PHE A 118 1.95 3.52 -13.73
N LEU A 119 2.83 4.36 -14.29
CA LEU A 119 3.92 4.98 -13.53
C LEU A 119 3.40 5.88 -12.40
N VAL A 120 2.43 6.76 -12.68
CA VAL A 120 1.86 7.66 -11.66
C VAL A 120 1.18 6.86 -10.54
N VAL A 121 0.38 5.86 -10.89
CA VAL A 121 -0.29 5.00 -9.90
C VAL A 121 0.73 4.25 -9.05
N LEU A 122 1.78 3.69 -9.66
CA LEU A 122 2.86 3.01 -8.95
C LEU A 122 3.58 3.93 -7.97
N VAL A 123 3.93 5.15 -8.39
CA VAL A 123 4.57 6.15 -7.52
C VAL A 123 3.68 6.49 -6.33
N LEU A 124 2.39 6.70 -6.54
CA LEU A 124 1.45 7.01 -5.46
C LEU A 124 1.24 5.83 -4.50
N LEU A 125 1.22 4.59 -5.01
CA LEU A 125 1.20 3.38 -4.19
C LEU A 125 2.46 3.28 -3.32
N ILE A 126 3.64 3.56 -3.88
CA ILE A 126 4.90 3.63 -3.16
C ILE A 126 4.83 4.70 -2.07
N ILE A 127 4.40 5.91 -2.38
CA ILE A 127 4.27 7.01 -1.41
C ILE A 127 3.33 6.60 -0.26
N THR A 128 2.17 6.01 -0.59
CA THR A 128 1.21 5.54 0.42
C THR A 128 1.83 4.50 1.34
N SER A 129 2.55 3.53 0.79
CA SER A 129 3.23 2.51 1.59
C SER A 129 4.34 3.08 2.47
N PHE A 130 5.05 4.13 2.02
CA PHE A 130 6.01 4.88 2.84
C PHE A 130 5.33 5.58 4.03
N ILE A 131 4.18 6.24 3.79
CA ILE A 131 3.40 6.88 4.86
C ILE A 131 2.97 5.84 5.90
N ILE A 132 2.45 4.70 5.47
CA ILE A 132 2.05 3.61 6.38
C ILE A 132 3.25 3.10 7.19
N ALA A 133 4.39 2.85 6.53
CA ALA A 133 5.60 2.41 7.20
C ALA A 133 6.10 3.43 8.24
N PHE A 134 5.97 4.73 7.94
CA PHE A 134 6.32 5.81 8.85
C PHE A 134 5.38 5.85 10.06
N LEU A 135 4.08 5.80 9.85
CA LEU A 135 3.07 5.84 10.93
C LEU A 135 3.19 4.60 11.84
N ARG A 136 3.51 3.44 11.28
CA ARG A 136 3.63 2.18 12.01
C ARG A 136 5.06 1.79 12.41
N ARG A 137 6.04 2.67 12.23
CA ARG A 137 7.47 2.32 12.34
C ARG A 137 7.83 1.56 13.63
N LYS A 138 7.25 1.95 14.78
CA LYS A 138 7.53 1.31 16.07
C LYS A 138 7.00 -0.13 16.11
N ASN A 139 5.72 -0.29 15.77
CA ASN A 139 5.08 -1.62 15.79
C ASN A 139 5.66 -2.57 14.73
N LEU A 140 5.98 -2.04 13.53
CA LEU A 140 6.64 -2.84 12.49
C LEU A 140 8.05 -3.26 12.91
N LYS A 141 8.81 -2.37 13.57
CA LYS A 141 10.13 -2.71 14.08
C LYS A 141 10.04 -3.86 15.09
N ASP A 142 9.17 -3.73 16.08
CA ASP A 142 8.95 -4.76 17.10
C ASP A 142 8.48 -6.10 16.47
N PHE A 143 7.61 -6.02 15.46
CA PHE A 143 7.14 -7.20 14.73
C PHE A 143 8.27 -7.91 13.96
N LEU A 144 9.10 -7.15 13.21
CA LEU A 144 10.21 -7.71 12.45
C LEU A 144 11.28 -8.34 13.35
N GLU A 145 11.57 -7.71 14.49
CA GLU A 145 12.54 -8.23 15.45
C GLU A 145 12.04 -9.49 16.16
N LYS A 146 10.79 -9.49 16.65
CA LYS A 146 10.24 -10.60 17.45
C LYS A 146 9.80 -11.78 16.61
N ASN A 147 9.09 -11.53 15.52
CA ASN A 147 8.45 -12.59 14.74
C ASN A 147 9.32 -13.07 13.57
N LEU A 148 10.03 -12.16 12.93
CA LEU A 148 10.87 -12.49 11.77
C LEU A 148 12.36 -12.57 12.10
N LYS A 149 12.74 -12.32 13.37
CA LYS A 149 14.13 -12.36 13.84
C LYS A 149 15.11 -11.51 13.03
N ILE A 150 14.61 -10.46 12.37
CA ILE A 150 15.43 -9.50 11.63
C ILE A 150 16.01 -8.52 12.64
N SER A 151 17.29 -8.69 12.98
CA SER A 151 17.98 -7.80 13.93
C SER A 151 18.14 -6.40 13.35
N ASN A 152 17.84 -5.36 14.15
CA ASN A 152 17.97 -3.96 13.78
C ASN A 152 17.36 -3.66 12.39
N PRO A 153 16.04 -3.79 12.21
CA PRO A 153 15.41 -3.57 10.92
C PRO A 153 15.59 -2.12 10.45
N THR A 154 15.96 -1.96 9.20
CA THR A 154 16.09 -0.65 8.55
C THR A 154 14.71 -0.14 8.14
N TYR A 155 14.62 1.16 7.82
CA TYR A 155 13.36 1.72 7.30
C TYR A 155 12.91 1.01 6.00
N GLY A 156 13.87 0.60 5.16
CA GLY A 156 13.58 -0.20 3.98
C GLY A 156 12.92 -1.53 4.29
N ASP A 157 13.34 -2.23 5.36
CA ASP A 157 12.70 -3.48 5.78
C ASP A 157 11.25 -3.24 6.24
N LEU A 158 10.99 -2.11 6.95
CA LEU A 158 9.63 -1.73 7.35
C LEU A 158 8.75 -1.44 6.15
N TRP A 159 9.24 -0.65 5.22
CA TRP A 159 8.53 -0.32 3.99
C TRP A 159 8.28 -1.55 3.11
N MET A 160 9.27 -2.41 2.96
CA MET A 160 9.14 -3.65 2.20
C MET A 160 8.13 -4.60 2.85
N ASP A 161 8.00 -4.58 4.20
CA ASP A 161 6.96 -5.33 4.89
C ASP A 161 5.56 -4.80 4.56
N VAL A 162 5.38 -3.49 4.49
CA VAL A 162 4.10 -2.89 4.09
C VAL A 162 3.71 -3.27 2.66
N LEU A 163 4.69 -3.29 1.73
CA LEU A 163 4.43 -3.65 0.33
C LEU A 163 4.20 -5.14 0.12
N THR A 164 4.96 -5.98 0.81
CA THR A 164 5.05 -7.41 0.50
C THR A 164 4.77 -8.32 1.69
N GLY A 165 4.50 -7.78 2.86
CA GLY A 165 4.19 -8.54 4.07
C GLY A 165 2.81 -9.16 4.03
N GLY A 166 2.62 -10.25 4.80
CA GLY A 166 1.34 -10.93 4.93
C GLY A 166 0.92 -11.77 3.71
N GLY A 167 -0.25 -12.35 3.79
CA GLY A 167 -0.92 -13.29 2.89
C GLY A 167 -0.33 -13.57 1.52
N LEU A 168 -0.54 -12.67 0.56
CA LEU A 168 -0.11 -12.88 -0.83
C LEU A 168 1.42 -12.84 -0.99
N GLY A 169 2.09 -11.91 -0.31
CA GLY A 169 3.54 -11.78 -0.38
C GLY A 169 4.26 -12.98 0.25
N ASP A 170 3.77 -13.48 1.38
CA ASP A 170 4.31 -14.68 2.03
C ASP A 170 4.04 -15.94 1.19
N LEU A 171 2.88 -16.03 0.53
CA LEU A 171 2.59 -17.09 -0.42
C LEU A 171 3.56 -17.08 -1.61
N LEU A 172 3.81 -15.92 -2.22
CA LEU A 172 4.76 -15.78 -3.32
C LEU A 172 6.19 -16.15 -2.89
N ARG A 173 6.62 -15.69 -1.72
CA ARG A 173 7.93 -16.08 -1.17
C ARG A 173 8.03 -17.59 -0.96
N ARG A 174 7.00 -18.22 -0.42
CA ARG A 174 6.94 -19.68 -0.24
C ARG A 174 7.08 -20.42 -1.57
N ILE A 175 6.44 -19.95 -2.63
CA ILE A 175 6.49 -20.57 -3.96
C ILE A 175 7.86 -20.38 -4.61
N ILE A 176 8.38 -19.13 -4.59
CA ILE A 176 9.62 -18.75 -5.30
C ILE A 176 10.86 -19.25 -4.56
N LEU A 177 10.93 -19.01 -3.25
CA LEU A 177 12.10 -19.35 -2.44
C LEU A 177 12.09 -20.80 -1.98
N ARG A 178 10.92 -21.42 -1.91
CA ARG A 178 10.72 -22.80 -1.36
C ARG A 178 11.35 -22.94 0.03
N LYS A 179 12.45 -23.72 0.17
CA LYS A 179 13.21 -23.92 1.43
C LYS A 179 14.54 -23.19 1.45
N ARG A 180 14.81 -22.29 0.47
CA ARG A 180 16.08 -21.57 0.36
C ARG A 180 16.04 -20.32 1.23
N GLU A 181 17.13 -20.06 1.93
CA GLU A 181 17.40 -18.80 2.60
C GLU A 181 18.36 -17.98 1.73
N ILE A 182 18.02 -16.71 1.49
CA ILE A 182 18.89 -15.80 0.74
C ILE A 182 19.37 -14.72 1.73
N ILE A 183 20.67 -14.81 2.10
CA ILE A 183 21.28 -13.84 3.00
C ILE A 183 21.80 -12.66 2.20
N ILE A 184 21.37 -11.46 2.53
CA ILE A 184 21.77 -10.21 1.87
C ILE A 184 22.86 -9.54 2.70
N TYR A 185 24.06 -9.38 2.12
CA TYR A 185 25.21 -8.73 2.76
C TYR A 185 25.41 -7.27 2.31
N ASN A 186 24.92 -6.90 1.11
CA ASN A 186 25.11 -5.57 0.56
C ASN A 186 24.32 -4.53 1.34
N LYS A 187 25.02 -3.54 1.93
CA LYS A 187 24.41 -2.47 2.75
C LYS A 187 23.34 -1.68 1.99
N PHE A 188 23.53 -1.43 0.71
CA PHE A 188 22.54 -0.72 -0.13
C PHE A 188 21.26 -1.52 -0.30
N LEU A 189 21.36 -2.83 -0.57
CA LEU A 189 20.21 -3.71 -0.67
C LEU A 189 19.48 -3.86 0.68
N ILE A 190 20.25 -3.90 1.78
CA ILE A 190 19.67 -3.91 3.13
C ILE A 190 18.85 -2.63 3.38
N MET A 191 19.41 -1.47 3.02
CA MET A 191 18.73 -0.18 3.16
C MET A 191 17.44 -0.10 2.32
N LEU A 192 17.39 -0.79 1.17
CA LEU A 192 16.20 -0.90 0.33
C LEU A 192 15.20 -1.98 0.81
N GLY A 193 15.49 -2.71 1.90
CA GLY A 193 14.57 -3.69 2.47
C GLY A 193 14.60 -5.08 1.81
N PHE A 194 15.66 -5.39 1.05
CA PHE A 194 15.77 -6.71 0.40
C PHE A 194 15.89 -7.86 1.41
N ARG A 195 16.34 -7.61 2.66
CA ARG A 195 16.28 -8.63 3.73
C ARG A 195 14.85 -9.09 3.99
N ARG A 196 13.90 -8.14 4.06
CA ARG A 196 12.48 -8.47 4.25
C ARG A 196 11.88 -9.10 2.99
N LEU A 197 12.25 -8.63 1.81
CA LEU A 197 11.74 -9.15 0.53
C LEU A 197 12.07 -10.64 0.35
N PHE A 198 13.32 -11.04 0.67
CA PHE A 198 13.80 -12.41 0.52
C PHE A 198 13.72 -13.23 1.81
N TYR A 199 13.13 -12.69 2.87
CA TYR A 199 12.91 -13.45 4.10
C TYR A 199 11.96 -14.63 3.85
N ASN A 200 12.40 -15.82 4.23
CA ASN A 200 11.59 -17.04 4.08
C ASN A 200 11.34 -17.70 5.44
N PRO A 201 10.10 -17.58 6.00
CA PRO A 201 9.77 -18.18 7.28
C PRO A 201 9.76 -19.72 7.26
N HIS A 202 9.85 -20.32 6.08
CA HIS A 202 9.84 -21.78 5.87
C HIS A 202 11.22 -22.36 5.56
N ALA A 203 12.28 -21.53 5.56
CA ALA A 203 13.65 -22.01 5.48
C ALA A 203 14.00 -22.78 6.76
N PRO A 204 14.77 -23.89 6.67
CA PRO A 204 15.28 -24.53 7.85
C PRO A 204 16.16 -23.55 8.63
N LEU A 205 15.93 -23.43 9.94
CA LEU A 205 16.80 -22.67 10.82
C LEU A 205 18.20 -23.30 10.75
N SER A 206 19.16 -22.59 10.18
CA SER A 206 20.57 -22.97 10.13
C SER A 206 21.21 -22.88 11.50
#